data_87415c37af164581aa5be81bb3d1c56e
#
_entry.id   87415c37af164581aa5be81bb3d1c56e
#
_cell.length_a   1.000
_cell.length_b   1.000
_cell.length_c   1.000
_cell.angle_alpha   90.00
_cell.angle_beta   90.00
_cell.angle_gamma   90.00
#
_symmetry.space_group_name_H-M   'P 1'
#
loop_
_entity.id
_entity.type
_entity.pdbx_description
1 polymer ?
#
loop_
_entity_poly.entity_id
_entity_poly.type
_entity_poly.pdbx_seq_one_letter_code
_entity_poly.pdbx_strand_id
1 'polypeptide(L)'
;MSQRSVLINGTVVTGYGKLKDCGVYINEKGQIGDIFNMSRFSNKHFPPDTTILDAGGGYITPGMIDSHLHGIGGFGTEDNDPHSILQMSERLADVGVSAFMPTVYTNTLDEMIRSIKAISEAMGKERGARILGINVEGPFISLKRVGAQNPEGVLPVDLAVFNRLIDAGEGNIICMTVAPELKGMRELALFARERGIVLLAGHTDASYENILEGMQVGILHSTHFFNAMSRLHHRDPGTVGAILIEKDMQCEIIPDGVHVHPQLVKMLLRDKPLDNIVMITDSLKPTRQRGGSLTANGVPATLGPNGAFVAKDDPTLFIGSGLTMLQGLRNVIDWEVPIEHAIQMSSTNPARIYGLSKMGMLIPGNIADILVLDKNLQMKALFIDGNLIRDRFS
;
A
#
# COMPACT_ATOMS: atom_id res chain seq x y z
N MET A 1 2.70 25.85 -11.18
CA MET A 1 3.86 25.26 -11.89
C MET A 1 4.79 24.72 -10.82
N SER A 2 5.25 23.49 -10.96
CA SER A 2 6.20 22.89 -10.04
C SER A 2 7.58 23.54 -10.19
N GLN A 3 8.34 23.58 -9.11
CA GLN A 3 9.71 24.09 -9.13
C GLN A 3 10.60 23.09 -9.89
N ARG A 4 11.35 23.57 -10.90
CA ARG A 4 12.34 22.72 -11.58
C ARG A 4 13.43 22.29 -10.61
N SER A 5 13.76 21.00 -10.62
CA SER A 5 14.78 20.43 -9.75
C SER A 5 15.67 19.43 -10.50
N VAL A 6 16.91 19.34 -10.10
CA VAL A 6 17.85 18.30 -10.56
C VAL A 6 18.40 17.60 -9.33
N LEU A 7 18.17 16.31 -9.25
CA LEU A 7 18.80 15.41 -8.30
C LEU A 7 20.08 14.86 -8.91
N ILE A 8 21.22 14.98 -8.24
CA ILE A 8 22.53 14.55 -8.74
C ILE A 8 23.18 13.53 -7.81
N ASN A 9 24.23 12.87 -8.30
CA ASN A 9 25.11 11.98 -7.53
C ASN A 9 24.37 10.85 -6.83
N GLY A 10 23.36 10.22 -7.47
CA GLY A 10 22.57 9.13 -6.91
C GLY A 10 22.69 7.82 -7.67
N THR A 11 22.28 6.74 -7.03
CA THR A 11 21.89 5.51 -7.70
C THR A 11 20.40 5.60 -7.98
N VAL A 12 20.01 5.71 -9.24
CA VAL A 12 18.61 5.78 -9.66
C VAL A 12 18.05 4.37 -9.72
N VAL A 13 17.02 4.09 -8.95
CA VAL A 13 16.23 2.84 -9.00
C VAL A 13 14.98 3.14 -9.81
N THR A 14 14.88 2.58 -11.03
CA THR A 14 13.84 2.98 -11.98
C THR A 14 12.48 2.31 -11.74
N GLY A 15 12.44 1.24 -10.95
CA GLY A 15 11.29 0.35 -10.78
C GLY A 15 11.50 -1.03 -11.40
N TYR A 16 12.48 -1.17 -12.32
CA TYR A 16 12.89 -2.45 -12.91
C TYR A 16 14.39 -2.75 -12.73
N GLY A 17 15.17 -1.74 -12.44
CA GLY A 17 16.61 -1.88 -12.30
C GLY A 17 17.23 -0.67 -11.67
N LYS A 18 18.56 -0.64 -11.58
CA LYS A 18 19.31 0.47 -10.99
C LYS A 18 20.40 0.98 -11.91
N LEU A 19 20.57 2.30 -11.96
CA LEU A 19 21.56 3.04 -12.69
C LEU A 19 22.46 3.78 -11.72
N LYS A 20 23.73 3.42 -11.68
CA LYS A 20 24.72 4.05 -10.80
C LYS A 20 25.17 5.38 -11.36
N ASP A 21 25.57 6.30 -10.45
CA ASP A 21 26.14 7.60 -10.81
C ASP A 21 25.27 8.36 -11.79
N CYS A 22 24.01 8.53 -11.44
CA CYS A 22 23.00 9.18 -12.28
C CYS A 22 22.33 10.35 -11.55
N GLY A 23 21.70 11.21 -12.35
CA GLY A 23 20.83 12.29 -11.90
C GLY A 23 19.47 12.20 -12.56
N VAL A 24 18.50 12.89 -11.95
CA VAL A 24 17.11 13.00 -12.43
C VAL A 24 16.73 14.47 -12.51
N TYR A 25 16.22 14.89 -13.68
CA TYR A 25 15.67 16.22 -13.89
C TYR A 25 14.14 16.19 -13.76
N ILE A 26 13.61 17.09 -12.92
CA ILE A 26 12.17 17.34 -12.75
C ILE A 26 11.84 18.64 -13.47
N ASN A 27 10.89 18.60 -14.40
CA ASN A 27 10.48 19.75 -15.20
C ASN A 27 9.37 20.58 -14.50
N GLU A 28 9.01 21.72 -15.10
CA GLU A 28 7.99 22.65 -14.60
C GLU A 28 6.56 22.09 -14.60
N LYS A 29 6.35 20.93 -15.23
CA LYS A 29 5.06 20.21 -15.22
C LYS A 29 4.97 19.20 -14.08
N GLY A 30 6.00 19.13 -13.21
CA GLY A 30 6.08 18.12 -12.16
C GLY A 30 6.34 16.70 -12.67
N GLN A 31 6.95 16.58 -13.85
CA GLN A 31 7.26 15.31 -14.49
C GLN A 31 8.77 15.04 -14.50
N ILE A 32 9.14 13.77 -14.56
CA ILE A 32 10.52 13.37 -14.86
C ILE A 32 10.83 13.81 -16.27
N GLY A 33 11.72 14.77 -16.40
CA GLY A 33 12.15 15.30 -17.71
C GLY A 33 13.27 14.49 -18.34
N ASP A 34 14.21 14.01 -17.53
CA ASP A 34 15.36 13.23 -17.99
C ASP A 34 15.99 12.42 -16.85
N ILE A 35 16.64 11.32 -17.19
CA ILE A 35 17.54 10.55 -16.32
C ILE A 35 18.86 10.43 -17.05
N PHE A 36 19.95 10.87 -16.43
CA PHE A 36 21.25 10.99 -17.10
C PHE A 36 22.39 10.50 -16.21
N ASN A 37 23.44 9.97 -16.82
CA ASN A 37 24.68 9.67 -16.12
C ASN A 37 25.43 10.96 -15.78
N MET A 38 26.07 11.02 -14.62
CA MET A 38 26.77 12.22 -14.11
C MET A 38 27.91 12.67 -15.00
N SER A 39 28.53 11.78 -15.79
CA SER A 39 29.53 12.18 -16.79
C SER A 39 29.02 13.17 -17.84
N ARG A 40 27.68 13.25 -18.00
CA ARG A 40 27.03 14.20 -18.93
C ARG A 40 26.56 15.48 -18.24
N PHE A 41 26.69 15.58 -16.92
CA PHE A 41 26.13 16.70 -16.15
C PHE A 41 26.70 18.06 -16.59
N SER A 42 28.03 18.16 -16.80
CA SER A 42 28.69 19.39 -17.24
C SER A 42 28.23 19.89 -18.62
N ASN A 43 27.70 18.99 -19.45
CA ASN A 43 27.22 19.30 -20.81
C ASN A 43 25.73 19.59 -20.86
N LYS A 44 25.03 19.48 -19.71
CA LYS A 44 23.58 19.76 -19.62
C LYS A 44 23.33 21.22 -19.28
N HIS A 45 22.35 21.78 -19.95
CA HIS A 45 21.88 23.14 -19.71
C HIS A 45 20.50 23.05 -19.09
N PHE A 46 20.37 23.47 -17.83
CA PHE A 46 19.10 23.59 -17.12
C PHE A 46 18.68 25.07 -17.06
N PRO A 47 17.36 25.37 -17.03
CA PRO A 47 16.89 26.73 -16.80
C PRO A 47 17.51 27.35 -15.54
N PRO A 48 17.78 28.67 -15.50
CA PRO A 48 18.48 29.32 -14.38
C PRO A 48 17.81 29.18 -13.02
N ASP A 49 16.47 28.96 -13.02
CA ASP A 49 15.63 28.77 -11.82
C ASP A 49 15.60 27.32 -11.31
N THR A 50 16.44 26.44 -11.87
CA THR A 50 16.48 25.03 -11.47
C THR A 50 17.27 24.84 -10.18
N THR A 51 16.64 24.22 -9.18
CA THR A 51 17.31 23.85 -7.92
C THR A 51 18.11 22.57 -8.10
N ILE A 52 19.38 22.57 -7.67
CA ILE A 52 20.23 21.37 -7.70
C ILE A 52 20.32 20.80 -6.28
N LEU A 53 20.00 19.51 -6.14
CA LEU A 53 20.00 18.78 -4.88
C LEU A 53 20.92 17.55 -4.99
N ASP A 54 21.82 17.37 -4.04
CA ASP A 54 22.80 16.27 -4.08
C ASP A 54 22.33 15.08 -3.25
N ALA A 55 22.12 13.94 -3.89
CA ALA A 55 21.78 12.69 -3.24
C ALA A 55 22.94 12.06 -2.44
N GLY A 56 24.16 12.58 -2.60
CA GLY A 56 25.34 12.19 -1.79
C GLY A 56 25.74 10.71 -1.97
N GLY A 57 25.51 10.14 -3.15
CA GLY A 57 25.75 8.73 -3.44
C GLY A 57 24.67 7.79 -2.86
N GLY A 58 23.55 8.32 -2.40
CA GLY A 58 22.38 7.57 -1.95
C GLY A 58 21.52 7.08 -3.12
N TYR A 59 20.24 6.85 -2.85
CA TYR A 59 19.30 6.32 -3.82
C TYR A 59 18.26 7.37 -4.21
N ILE A 60 17.91 7.40 -5.49
CA ILE A 60 16.79 8.17 -6.04
C ILE A 60 15.80 7.13 -6.58
N THR A 61 14.64 7.02 -5.94
CA THR A 61 13.64 5.97 -6.20
C THR A 61 12.28 6.58 -6.51
N PRO A 62 11.36 5.86 -7.15
CA PRO A 62 9.95 6.26 -7.13
C PRO A 62 9.48 6.40 -5.68
N GLY A 63 8.52 7.28 -5.43
CA GLY A 63 7.83 7.38 -4.15
C GLY A 63 7.05 6.09 -3.86
N MET A 64 7.01 5.69 -2.60
CA MET A 64 6.30 4.46 -2.21
C MET A 64 4.77 4.66 -2.23
N ILE A 65 4.06 3.61 -2.59
CA ILE A 65 2.59 3.52 -2.63
C ILE A 65 2.15 2.50 -1.58
N ASP A 66 1.40 2.96 -0.58
CA ASP A 66 0.80 2.07 0.43
C ASP A 66 -0.67 1.85 0.10
N SER A 67 -1.00 0.68 -0.44
CA SER A 67 -2.35 0.37 -0.91
C SER A 67 -3.25 -0.24 0.16
N HIS A 68 -2.73 -0.48 1.37
CA HIS A 68 -3.51 -1.06 2.46
C HIS A 68 -3.03 -0.55 3.82
N LEU A 69 -3.77 0.39 4.41
CA LEU A 69 -3.53 0.91 5.75
C LEU A 69 -4.79 1.56 6.32
N HIS A 70 -4.94 1.48 7.63
CA HIS A 70 -6.10 2.03 8.35
C HIS A 70 -5.80 3.36 9.04
N GLY A 71 -4.53 3.63 9.36
CA GLY A 71 -4.18 4.87 10.04
C GLY A 71 -2.70 5.02 10.37
N ILE A 72 -2.35 6.22 10.87
CA ILE A 72 -1.01 6.58 11.33
C ILE A 72 -1.05 7.85 12.19
N GLY A 73 -0.20 7.92 13.23
CA GLY A 73 0.03 9.14 14.01
C GLY A 73 -1.13 9.57 14.90
N GLY A 74 -2.05 8.67 15.20
CA GLY A 74 -3.25 8.95 15.97
C GLY A 74 -4.48 9.30 15.11
N PHE A 75 -4.37 9.18 13.79
CA PHE A 75 -5.44 9.44 12.81
C PHE A 75 -5.73 8.18 12.02
N GLY A 76 -7.00 7.90 11.76
CA GLY A 76 -7.43 6.68 11.06
C GLY A 76 -8.74 6.84 10.31
N THR A 77 -9.02 5.88 9.44
CA THR A 77 -10.27 5.82 8.66
C THR A 77 -11.50 5.65 9.55
N GLU A 78 -11.34 5.03 10.71
CA GLU A 78 -12.35 4.84 11.74
C GLU A 78 -12.83 6.13 12.42
N ASP A 79 -12.12 7.25 12.25
CA ASP A 79 -12.51 8.55 12.79
C ASP A 79 -13.71 9.15 12.05
N ASN A 80 -14.01 8.66 10.85
CA ASN A 80 -15.10 9.15 10.00
C ASN A 80 -15.03 10.68 9.74
N ASP A 81 -13.81 11.21 9.70
CA ASP A 81 -13.52 12.65 9.62
C ASP A 81 -12.52 12.92 8.49
N PRO A 82 -12.89 13.76 7.49
CA PRO A 82 -11.97 14.16 6.42
C PRO A 82 -10.66 14.76 6.94
N HIS A 83 -10.69 15.48 8.09
CA HIS A 83 -9.49 16.04 8.69
C HIS A 83 -8.50 14.93 9.11
N SER A 84 -8.98 13.84 9.71
CA SER A 84 -8.14 12.69 10.06
C SER A 84 -7.45 12.10 8.83
N ILE A 85 -8.16 11.96 7.72
CA ILE A 85 -7.59 11.45 6.46
C ILE A 85 -6.51 12.40 5.92
N LEU A 86 -6.71 13.71 5.98
CA LEU A 86 -5.70 14.70 5.59
C LEU A 86 -4.47 14.66 6.51
N GLN A 87 -4.66 14.45 7.82
CA GLN A 87 -3.53 14.24 8.74
C GLN A 87 -2.77 12.95 8.44
N MET A 88 -3.46 11.85 8.08
CA MET A 88 -2.79 10.63 7.59
C MET A 88 -1.89 10.95 6.40
N SER A 89 -2.38 11.70 5.41
CA SER A 89 -1.60 12.12 4.24
C SER A 89 -0.28 12.81 4.63
N GLU A 90 -0.34 13.75 5.56
CA GLU A 90 0.86 14.47 6.03
C GLU A 90 1.85 13.54 6.76
N ARG A 91 1.34 12.64 7.64
CA ARG A 91 2.19 11.68 8.39
C ARG A 91 2.83 10.63 7.50
N LEU A 92 2.13 10.19 6.46
CA LEU A 92 2.64 9.24 5.48
C LEU A 92 3.79 9.82 4.65
N ALA A 93 3.70 11.10 4.28
CA ALA A 93 4.80 11.80 3.63
C ALA A 93 6.07 11.85 4.52
N ASP A 94 5.93 11.89 5.85
CA ASP A 94 7.07 11.86 6.79
C ASP A 94 7.85 10.52 6.77
N VAL A 95 7.24 9.48 6.23
CA VAL A 95 7.79 8.12 6.14
C VAL A 95 7.98 7.63 4.71
N GLY A 96 8.05 8.55 3.73
CA GLY A 96 8.44 8.29 2.35
C GLY A 96 7.32 7.75 1.45
N VAL A 97 6.07 7.80 1.90
CA VAL A 97 4.90 7.43 1.08
C VAL A 97 4.48 8.64 0.25
N SER A 98 4.44 8.48 -1.07
CA SER A 98 3.97 9.53 -2.00
C SER A 98 2.49 9.41 -2.31
N ALA A 99 1.93 8.21 -2.20
CA ALA A 99 0.53 7.96 -2.46
C ALA A 99 0.02 6.76 -1.63
N PHE A 100 -1.28 6.74 -1.32
CA PHE A 100 -1.87 5.70 -0.49
C PHE A 100 -3.35 5.46 -0.79
N MET A 101 -3.86 4.33 -0.32
CA MET A 101 -5.29 4.01 -0.33
C MET A 101 -5.75 3.82 1.12
N PRO A 102 -6.46 4.79 1.74
CA PRO A 102 -7.07 4.60 3.04
C PRO A 102 -8.00 3.40 3.02
N THR A 103 -7.84 2.49 3.99
CA THR A 103 -8.59 1.23 4.06
C THR A 103 -9.70 1.32 5.09
N VAL A 104 -10.93 1.05 4.66
CA VAL A 104 -12.13 1.07 5.49
C VAL A 104 -12.32 -0.31 6.10
N TYR A 105 -12.36 -0.40 7.43
CA TYR A 105 -12.66 -1.63 8.16
C TYR A 105 -14.06 -2.17 7.88
N THR A 106 -14.24 -3.48 7.97
CA THR A 106 -15.58 -4.08 8.18
C THR A 106 -16.13 -3.59 9.51
N ASN A 107 -17.26 -2.91 9.45
CA ASN A 107 -18.04 -2.42 10.57
C ASN A 107 -19.54 -2.37 10.18
N THR A 108 -20.41 -1.82 11.02
CA THR A 108 -21.79 -1.60 10.59
C THR A 108 -21.82 -0.85 9.26
N LEU A 109 -22.80 -1.16 8.40
CA LEU A 109 -22.86 -0.56 7.07
C LEU A 109 -22.86 0.97 7.11
N ASP A 110 -23.52 1.57 8.10
CA ASP A 110 -23.58 3.02 8.26
C ASP A 110 -22.21 3.61 8.68
N GLU A 111 -21.42 2.90 9.51
CA GLU A 111 -20.04 3.31 9.83
C GLU A 111 -19.16 3.24 8.59
N MET A 112 -19.22 2.14 7.83
CA MET A 112 -18.46 2.00 6.59
C MET A 112 -18.80 3.13 5.59
N ILE A 113 -20.08 3.45 5.43
CA ILE A 113 -20.52 4.55 4.56
C ILE A 113 -19.98 5.90 5.05
N ARG A 114 -19.97 6.17 6.36
CA ARG A 114 -19.38 7.40 6.91
C ARG A 114 -17.89 7.51 6.63
N SER A 115 -17.17 6.42 6.84
CA SER A 115 -15.73 6.33 6.57
C SER A 115 -15.42 6.59 5.09
N ILE A 116 -16.14 5.91 4.18
CA ILE A 116 -16.01 6.08 2.73
C ILE A 116 -16.25 7.54 2.33
N LYS A 117 -17.33 8.17 2.83
CA LYS A 117 -17.64 9.58 2.53
C LYS A 117 -16.56 10.54 3.04
N ALA A 118 -16.05 10.32 4.26
CA ALA A 118 -14.97 11.13 4.81
C ALA A 118 -13.70 11.06 3.97
N ILE A 119 -13.36 9.88 3.44
CA ILE A 119 -12.23 9.72 2.54
C ILE A 119 -12.49 10.44 1.21
N SER A 120 -13.66 10.24 0.59
CA SER A 120 -14.02 10.90 -0.66
C SER A 120 -13.97 12.42 -0.54
N GLU A 121 -14.44 12.97 0.60
CA GLU A 121 -14.39 14.41 0.87
C GLU A 121 -12.95 14.95 1.04
N ALA A 122 -12.02 14.13 1.56
CA ALA A 122 -10.61 14.50 1.74
C ALA A 122 -9.82 14.51 0.42
N MET A 123 -10.22 13.71 -0.56
CA MET A 123 -9.50 13.55 -1.82
C MET A 123 -9.33 14.87 -2.57
N GLY A 124 -8.12 15.11 -3.08
CA GLY A 124 -7.75 16.33 -3.79
C GLY A 124 -7.46 17.54 -2.88
N LYS A 125 -7.52 17.38 -1.55
CA LYS A 125 -7.20 18.43 -0.57
C LYS A 125 -5.92 18.13 0.22
N GLU A 126 -5.20 17.06 -0.11
CA GLU A 126 -4.00 16.59 0.58
C GLU A 126 -2.83 17.57 0.45
N ARG A 127 -2.01 17.66 1.50
CA ARG A 127 -0.74 18.40 1.52
C ARG A 127 0.48 17.49 1.70
N GLY A 128 0.27 16.20 1.78
CA GLY A 128 1.27 15.15 1.90
C GLY A 128 1.10 14.08 0.84
N ALA A 129 1.07 12.81 1.24
CA ALA A 129 0.84 11.68 0.35
C ALA A 129 -0.54 11.78 -0.33
N ARG A 130 -0.58 11.50 -1.64
CA ARG A 130 -1.80 11.59 -2.44
C ARG A 130 -2.74 10.43 -2.12
N ILE A 131 -4.03 10.69 -1.95
CA ILE A 131 -5.07 9.66 -1.86
C ILE A 131 -5.38 9.19 -3.29
N LEU A 132 -5.16 7.90 -3.55
CA LEU A 132 -5.40 7.31 -4.89
C LEU A 132 -6.84 6.88 -5.09
N GLY A 133 -7.50 6.53 -4.01
CA GLY A 133 -8.84 6.00 -3.93
C GLY A 133 -9.05 5.26 -2.63
N ILE A 134 -10.13 4.52 -2.52
CA ILE A 134 -10.57 3.86 -1.29
C ILE A 134 -10.37 2.35 -1.44
N ASN A 135 -9.74 1.74 -0.45
CA ASN A 135 -9.74 0.30 -0.25
C ASN A 135 -10.84 -0.03 0.78
N VAL A 136 -11.73 -0.98 0.47
CA VAL A 136 -12.80 -1.40 1.39
C VAL A 136 -12.52 -2.82 1.84
N GLU A 137 -12.24 -3.03 3.12
CA GLU A 137 -11.96 -4.36 3.65
C GLU A 137 -13.23 -5.01 4.18
N GLY A 138 -13.87 -5.79 3.33
CA GLY A 138 -15.19 -6.40 3.54
C GLY A 138 -16.32 -5.51 2.98
N PRO A 139 -17.59 -5.66 3.42
CA PRO A 139 -18.10 -6.51 4.52
C PRO A 139 -18.34 -7.97 4.15
N PHE A 140 -18.12 -8.38 2.90
CA PHE A 140 -18.39 -9.72 2.39
C PHE A 140 -17.21 -10.66 2.66
N ILE A 141 -16.92 -10.87 3.95
CA ILE A 141 -15.81 -11.68 4.46
C ILE A 141 -16.30 -12.86 5.28
N SER A 142 -15.44 -13.82 5.60
CA SER A 142 -15.81 -15.01 6.35
C SER A 142 -15.80 -14.77 7.85
N LEU A 143 -16.89 -15.04 8.55
CA LEU A 143 -16.93 -15.06 10.02
C LEU A 143 -15.90 -16.01 10.65
N LYS A 144 -15.52 -17.09 9.94
CA LYS A 144 -14.48 -18.01 10.42
C LYS A 144 -13.09 -17.39 10.39
N ARG A 145 -12.88 -16.32 9.62
CA ARG A 145 -11.59 -15.64 9.44
C ARG A 145 -11.72 -14.13 9.64
N VAL A 146 -12.63 -13.73 10.51
CA VAL A 146 -12.94 -12.32 10.76
C VAL A 146 -11.71 -11.51 11.22
N GLY A 147 -10.74 -12.14 11.91
CA GLY A 147 -9.55 -11.46 12.40
C GLY A 147 -9.91 -10.31 13.35
N ALA A 148 -9.36 -9.14 13.10
CA ALA A 148 -9.60 -7.91 13.86
C ALA A 148 -10.79 -7.08 13.36
N GLN A 149 -11.53 -7.57 12.35
CA GLN A 149 -12.72 -6.90 11.85
C GLN A 149 -13.89 -7.04 12.84
N ASN A 150 -14.86 -6.11 12.78
CA ASN A 150 -16.05 -6.20 13.61
C ASN A 150 -17.00 -7.32 13.09
N PRO A 151 -17.23 -8.40 13.89
CA PRO A 151 -18.09 -9.50 13.44
C PRO A 151 -19.54 -9.08 13.13
N GLU A 152 -20.04 -8.03 13.78
CA GLU A 152 -21.41 -7.52 13.56
C GLU A 152 -21.54 -6.82 12.20
N GLY A 153 -20.42 -6.39 11.62
CA GLY A 153 -20.37 -5.78 10.30
C GLY A 153 -20.26 -6.78 9.14
N VAL A 154 -20.00 -8.06 9.44
CA VAL A 154 -19.88 -9.08 8.40
C VAL A 154 -21.25 -9.39 7.81
N LEU A 155 -21.38 -9.23 6.50
CA LEU A 155 -22.65 -9.38 5.78
C LEU A 155 -22.57 -10.51 4.74
N PRO A 156 -23.69 -11.19 4.47
CA PRO A 156 -23.77 -12.04 3.28
C PRO A 156 -23.63 -11.17 2.02
N VAL A 157 -23.22 -11.80 0.92
CA VAL A 157 -23.11 -11.10 -0.36
C VAL A 157 -24.48 -10.57 -0.77
N ASP A 158 -24.57 -9.26 -0.98
CA ASP A 158 -25.78 -8.55 -1.39
C ASP A 158 -25.41 -7.37 -2.30
N LEU A 159 -25.93 -7.39 -3.53
CA LEU A 159 -25.67 -6.33 -4.52
C LEU A 159 -26.29 -4.98 -4.12
N ALA A 160 -27.36 -4.96 -3.32
CA ALA A 160 -27.93 -3.71 -2.84
C ALA A 160 -27.00 -3.06 -1.80
N VAL A 161 -26.41 -3.86 -0.90
CA VAL A 161 -25.38 -3.39 0.04
C VAL A 161 -24.13 -2.92 -0.71
N PHE A 162 -23.67 -3.71 -1.70
CA PHE A 162 -22.53 -3.33 -2.54
C PHE A 162 -22.77 -1.97 -3.21
N ASN A 163 -23.94 -1.78 -3.85
CA ASN A 163 -24.28 -0.50 -4.49
C ASN A 163 -24.28 0.67 -3.50
N ARG A 164 -24.82 0.49 -2.28
CA ARG A 164 -24.79 1.56 -1.26
C ARG A 164 -23.36 2.00 -0.91
N LEU A 165 -22.41 1.06 -0.85
CA LEU A 165 -21.00 1.36 -0.61
C LEU A 165 -20.39 2.12 -1.81
N ILE A 166 -20.64 1.64 -3.03
CA ILE A 166 -20.14 2.27 -4.26
C ILE A 166 -20.68 3.70 -4.42
N ASP A 167 -22.00 3.89 -4.19
CA ASP A 167 -22.63 5.21 -4.27
C ASP A 167 -22.04 6.17 -3.23
N ALA A 168 -21.73 5.68 -2.01
CA ALA A 168 -21.07 6.47 -0.99
C ALA A 168 -19.65 6.91 -1.36
N GLY A 169 -18.96 6.09 -2.16
CA GLY A 169 -17.60 6.37 -2.65
C GLY A 169 -17.52 7.28 -3.86
N GLU A 170 -18.65 7.62 -4.49
CA GLU A 170 -18.72 8.54 -5.66
C GLU A 170 -17.73 8.18 -6.79
N GLY A 171 -17.48 6.86 -6.99
CA GLY A 171 -16.52 6.34 -7.97
C GLY A 171 -15.07 6.27 -7.48
N ASN A 172 -14.81 6.58 -6.22
CA ASN A 172 -13.46 6.56 -5.64
C ASN A 172 -13.06 5.20 -5.02
N ILE A 173 -13.95 4.20 -4.95
CA ILE A 173 -13.59 2.86 -4.51
C ILE A 173 -12.81 2.16 -5.61
N ILE A 174 -11.55 1.82 -5.32
CA ILE A 174 -10.62 1.17 -6.24
C ILE A 174 -10.62 -0.35 -6.04
N CYS A 175 -10.69 -0.79 -4.79
CA CYS A 175 -10.63 -2.21 -4.49
C CYS A 175 -11.45 -2.59 -3.26
N MET A 176 -11.76 -3.89 -3.15
CA MET A 176 -12.53 -4.44 -2.04
C MET A 176 -12.03 -5.85 -1.68
N THR A 177 -11.80 -6.08 -0.39
CA THR A 177 -11.50 -7.41 0.14
C THR A 177 -12.78 -8.23 0.31
N VAL A 178 -12.76 -9.46 -0.18
CA VAL A 178 -13.91 -10.38 -0.17
C VAL A 178 -13.46 -11.80 0.14
N ALA A 179 -14.38 -12.64 0.62
CA ALA A 179 -14.19 -14.09 0.78
C ALA A 179 -14.79 -14.83 -0.43
N PRO A 180 -13.96 -15.43 -1.31
CA PRO A 180 -14.41 -16.03 -2.57
C PRO A 180 -15.42 -17.16 -2.41
N GLU A 181 -15.40 -17.86 -1.27
CA GLU A 181 -16.29 -18.99 -0.97
C GLU A 181 -17.73 -18.57 -0.66
N LEU A 182 -18.03 -17.30 -0.49
CA LEU A 182 -19.36 -16.85 -0.11
C LEU A 182 -20.34 -17.01 -1.27
N LYS A 183 -21.55 -17.51 -0.92
CA LYS A 183 -22.63 -17.65 -1.89
C LYS A 183 -22.99 -16.29 -2.51
N GLY A 184 -23.05 -16.22 -3.84
CA GLY A 184 -23.33 -14.98 -4.60
C GLY A 184 -22.07 -14.19 -4.96
N MET A 185 -20.88 -14.66 -4.57
CA MET A 185 -19.62 -13.95 -4.84
C MET A 185 -19.31 -13.88 -6.34
N ARG A 186 -19.66 -14.93 -7.11
CA ARG A 186 -19.46 -14.93 -8.57
C ARG A 186 -20.16 -13.77 -9.25
N GLU A 187 -21.43 -13.56 -8.92
CA GLU A 187 -22.26 -12.48 -9.48
C GLU A 187 -21.73 -11.11 -9.05
N LEU A 188 -21.37 -10.96 -7.77
CA LEU A 188 -20.78 -9.73 -7.25
C LEU A 188 -19.44 -9.43 -7.93
N ALA A 189 -18.58 -10.43 -8.15
CA ALA A 189 -17.29 -10.24 -8.78
C ALA A 189 -17.41 -9.75 -10.22
N LEU A 190 -18.34 -10.32 -11.00
CA LEU A 190 -18.61 -9.84 -12.36
C LEU A 190 -19.13 -8.39 -12.35
N PHE A 191 -20.00 -8.07 -11.41
CA PHE A 191 -20.57 -6.72 -11.26
C PHE A 191 -19.53 -5.68 -10.81
N ALA A 192 -18.62 -6.04 -9.90
CA ALA A 192 -17.51 -5.22 -9.46
C ALA A 192 -16.52 -4.93 -10.61
N ARG A 193 -16.20 -5.97 -11.39
CA ARG A 193 -15.31 -5.88 -12.56
C ARG A 193 -15.84 -4.89 -13.61
N GLU A 194 -17.16 -4.91 -13.90
CA GLU A 194 -17.77 -3.96 -14.82
C GLU A 194 -17.62 -2.50 -14.37
N ARG A 195 -17.41 -2.27 -13.08
CA ARG A 195 -17.17 -0.95 -12.47
C ARG A 195 -15.71 -0.62 -12.28
N GLY A 196 -14.80 -1.49 -12.74
CA GLY A 196 -13.36 -1.31 -12.59
C GLY A 196 -12.85 -1.50 -11.16
N ILE A 197 -13.62 -2.14 -10.28
CA ILE A 197 -13.23 -2.40 -8.89
C ILE A 197 -12.47 -3.72 -8.83
N VAL A 198 -11.26 -3.67 -8.25
CA VAL A 198 -10.41 -4.84 -8.04
C VAL A 198 -10.86 -5.58 -6.78
N LEU A 199 -11.19 -6.87 -6.90
CA LEU A 199 -11.49 -7.70 -5.74
C LEU A 199 -10.26 -8.45 -5.26
N LEU A 200 -10.05 -8.46 -3.95
CA LEU A 200 -8.96 -9.13 -3.26
C LEU A 200 -9.49 -10.27 -2.40
N ALA A 201 -8.94 -11.47 -2.52
CA ALA A 201 -9.26 -12.58 -1.63
C ALA A 201 -8.59 -12.35 -0.26
N GLY A 202 -9.41 -12.18 0.78
CA GLY A 202 -8.92 -11.97 2.14
C GLY A 202 -10.02 -12.23 3.16
N HIS A 203 -9.64 -12.40 4.43
CA HIS A 203 -10.58 -12.79 5.49
C HIS A 203 -11.47 -13.97 5.06
N THR A 204 -10.83 -15.02 4.56
CA THR A 204 -11.47 -16.10 3.81
C THR A 204 -11.12 -17.48 4.36
N ASP A 205 -12.11 -18.36 4.43
CA ASP A 205 -11.93 -19.79 4.73
C ASP A 205 -12.04 -20.64 3.46
N ALA A 206 -11.72 -20.04 2.30
CA ALA A 206 -11.82 -20.68 0.99
C ALA A 206 -10.96 -21.94 0.89
N SER A 207 -11.46 -22.95 0.19
CA SER A 207 -10.66 -24.07 -0.29
C SER A 207 -9.81 -23.65 -1.49
N TYR A 208 -8.93 -24.55 -1.93
CA TYR A 208 -8.19 -24.38 -3.18
C TYR A 208 -9.12 -24.13 -4.38
N GLU A 209 -10.17 -24.94 -4.49
CA GLU A 209 -11.16 -24.86 -5.57
C GLU A 209 -11.93 -23.53 -5.55
N ASN A 210 -12.29 -23.02 -4.37
CA ASN A 210 -12.96 -21.71 -4.26
C ASN A 210 -12.06 -20.57 -4.76
N ILE A 211 -10.75 -20.63 -4.51
CA ILE A 211 -9.80 -19.65 -5.07
C ILE A 211 -9.76 -19.77 -6.61
N LEU A 212 -9.70 -20.99 -7.18
CA LEU A 212 -9.73 -21.17 -8.63
C LEU A 212 -11.03 -20.63 -9.26
N GLU A 213 -12.18 -20.84 -8.61
CA GLU A 213 -13.46 -20.28 -9.04
C GLU A 213 -13.44 -18.75 -8.99
N GLY A 214 -12.85 -18.15 -7.93
CA GLY A 214 -12.65 -16.72 -7.80
C GLY A 214 -11.77 -16.15 -8.91
N MET A 215 -10.67 -16.83 -9.25
CA MET A 215 -9.79 -16.42 -10.35
C MET A 215 -10.52 -16.35 -11.70
N GLN A 216 -11.44 -17.28 -11.98
CA GLN A 216 -12.22 -17.29 -13.22
C GLN A 216 -13.10 -16.06 -13.41
N VAL A 217 -13.47 -15.39 -12.32
CA VAL A 217 -14.27 -14.15 -12.33
C VAL A 217 -13.48 -12.89 -12.07
N GLY A 218 -12.14 -13.02 -11.97
CA GLY A 218 -11.22 -11.87 -11.87
C GLY A 218 -10.77 -11.53 -10.47
N ILE A 219 -10.99 -12.37 -9.46
CA ILE A 219 -10.36 -12.23 -8.14
C ILE A 219 -8.94 -12.77 -8.25
N LEU A 220 -8.00 -11.91 -8.66
CA LEU A 220 -6.61 -12.25 -8.97
C LEU A 220 -5.61 -11.67 -7.97
N HIS A 221 -6.10 -11.06 -6.89
CA HIS A 221 -5.26 -10.44 -5.87
C HIS A 221 -5.65 -10.95 -4.49
N SER A 222 -4.72 -10.95 -3.53
CA SER A 222 -5.01 -11.33 -2.15
C SER A 222 -4.55 -10.27 -1.16
N THR A 223 -5.40 -10.00 -0.19
CA THR A 223 -5.17 -9.06 0.91
C THR A 223 -4.21 -9.70 1.93
N HIS A 224 -3.23 -8.93 2.46
CA HIS A 224 -2.28 -9.29 3.54
C HIS A 224 -2.01 -10.80 3.67
N PHE A 225 -1.45 -11.37 2.60
CA PHE A 225 -1.22 -12.81 2.42
C PHE A 225 -0.65 -13.49 3.67
N PHE A 226 -1.12 -14.69 3.98
CA PHE A 226 -0.97 -15.53 5.17
C PHE A 226 -1.92 -15.17 6.33
N ASN A 227 -2.39 -13.94 6.45
CA ASN A 227 -3.17 -13.47 7.58
C ASN A 227 -4.67 -13.62 7.32
N ALA A 228 -5.43 -14.03 8.33
CA ALA A 228 -6.89 -14.25 8.25
C ALA A 228 -7.35 -15.12 7.07
N MET A 229 -6.62 -16.21 6.79
CA MET A 229 -6.87 -17.14 5.68
C MET A 229 -6.91 -18.59 6.14
N SER A 230 -7.56 -19.48 5.36
CA SER A 230 -7.42 -20.93 5.53
C SER A 230 -5.98 -21.34 5.29
N ARG A 231 -5.44 -22.15 6.21
CA ARG A 231 -4.01 -22.49 6.26
C ARG A 231 -3.67 -23.60 5.26
N LEU A 232 -2.41 -23.62 4.82
CA LEU A 232 -1.88 -24.70 4.00
C LEU A 232 -1.81 -26.01 4.80
N HIS A 233 -2.39 -27.06 4.25
CA HIS A 233 -2.25 -28.42 4.71
C HIS A 233 -1.97 -29.34 3.51
N HIS A 234 -1.20 -30.40 3.69
CA HIS A 234 -0.74 -31.26 2.58
C HIS A 234 -1.86 -32.03 1.84
N ARG A 235 -3.05 -32.15 2.41
CA ARG A 235 -4.25 -32.76 1.79
C ARG A 235 -5.34 -31.74 1.49
N ASP A 236 -5.20 -30.50 1.97
CA ASP A 236 -6.13 -29.41 1.74
C ASP A 236 -5.31 -28.11 1.70
N PRO A 237 -4.90 -27.67 0.51
CA PRO A 237 -4.00 -26.53 0.39
C PRO A 237 -4.58 -25.22 0.97
N GLY A 238 -5.90 -25.08 1.02
CA GLY A 238 -6.58 -23.88 1.45
C GLY A 238 -6.21 -22.65 0.61
N THR A 239 -6.56 -21.47 1.10
CA THR A 239 -6.23 -20.18 0.46
C THR A 239 -4.72 -19.97 0.34
N VAL A 240 -3.99 -20.23 1.44
CA VAL A 240 -2.52 -20.03 1.45
C VAL A 240 -1.83 -20.92 0.40
N GLY A 241 -2.22 -22.20 0.31
CA GLY A 241 -1.66 -23.10 -0.69
C GLY A 241 -2.04 -22.70 -2.11
N ALA A 242 -3.29 -22.30 -2.35
CA ALA A 242 -3.75 -21.85 -3.65
C ALA A 242 -2.93 -20.64 -4.15
N ILE A 243 -2.76 -19.62 -3.31
CA ILE A 243 -1.99 -18.42 -3.67
C ILE A 243 -0.52 -18.76 -3.97
N LEU A 244 0.10 -19.71 -3.26
CA LEU A 244 1.47 -20.15 -3.54
C LEU A 244 1.60 -20.93 -4.86
N ILE A 245 0.60 -21.77 -5.18
CA ILE A 245 0.59 -22.62 -6.38
C ILE A 245 0.28 -21.79 -7.63
N GLU A 246 -0.77 -20.98 -7.56
CA GLU A 246 -1.26 -20.19 -8.70
C GLU A 246 -0.39 -18.97 -8.92
N LYS A 247 0.46 -19.00 -9.94
CA LYS A 247 1.46 -17.95 -10.20
C LYS A 247 0.83 -16.61 -10.56
N ASP A 248 -0.38 -16.62 -11.15
CA ASP A 248 -1.10 -15.42 -11.57
C ASP A 248 -1.80 -14.70 -10.40
N MET A 249 -1.98 -15.38 -9.26
CA MET A 249 -2.49 -14.73 -8.05
C MET A 249 -1.45 -13.74 -7.52
N GLN A 250 -1.84 -12.48 -7.43
CA GLN A 250 -1.06 -11.42 -6.79
C GLN A 250 -1.28 -11.47 -5.26
N CYS A 251 -0.33 -10.95 -4.49
CA CYS A 251 -0.47 -10.95 -3.05
C CYS A 251 0.18 -9.74 -2.39
N GLU A 252 -0.50 -9.20 -1.39
CA GLU A 252 0.04 -8.22 -0.45
C GLU A 252 0.84 -8.93 0.63
N ILE A 253 1.94 -8.32 1.07
CA ILE A 253 2.71 -8.79 2.22
C ILE A 253 2.95 -7.65 3.21
N ILE A 254 2.89 -7.96 4.51
CA ILE A 254 3.27 -7.08 5.62
C ILE A 254 4.67 -7.48 6.06
N PRO A 255 5.74 -6.78 5.64
CA PRO A 255 7.11 -7.19 5.92
C PRO A 255 7.62 -6.64 7.25
N ASP A 256 6.91 -6.88 8.34
CA ASP A 256 7.32 -6.50 9.71
C ASP A 256 8.10 -7.62 10.44
N GLY A 257 8.15 -8.83 9.86
CA GLY A 257 8.78 -10.01 10.46
C GLY A 257 7.95 -10.67 11.55
N VAL A 258 6.72 -10.19 11.80
CA VAL A 258 5.77 -10.69 12.80
C VAL A 258 4.55 -11.31 12.11
N HIS A 259 3.86 -10.54 11.25
CA HIS A 259 2.72 -11.05 10.46
C HIS A 259 3.15 -12.11 9.46
N VAL A 260 4.36 -11.97 8.89
CA VAL A 260 4.98 -12.97 8.01
C VAL A 260 6.43 -13.16 8.41
N HIS A 261 6.80 -14.41 8.72
CA HIS A 261 8.18 -14.75 9.07
C HIS A 261 9.12 -14.45 7.88
N PRO A 262 10.31 -13.86 8.09
CA PRO A 262 11.22 -13.47 7.01
C PRO A 262 11.57 -14.59 6.02
N GLN A 263 11.68 -15.83 6.49
CA GLN A 263 11.96 -16.98 5.62
C GLN A 263 10.78 -17.31 4.67
N LEU A 264 9.53 -17.02 5.08
CA LEU A 264 8.37 -17.17 4.19
C LEU A 264 8.34 -16.07 3.13
N VAL A 265 8.78 -14.86 3.47
CA VAL A 265 8.95 -13.78 2.48
C VAL A 265 10.03 -14.18 1.46
N LYS A 266 11.19 -14.70 1.91
CA LYS A 266 12.25 -15.21 1.01
C LYS A 266 11.75 -16.36 0.12
N MET A 267 10.97 -17.27 0.67
CA MET A 267 10.35 -18.36 -0.09
C MET A 267 9.40 -17.80 -1.16
N LEU A 268 8.55 -16.87 -0.79
CA LEU A 268 7.61 -16.24 -1.71
C LEU A 268 8.34 -15.55 -2.86
N LEU A 269 9.39 -14.77 -2.57
CA LEU A 269 10.20 -14.07 -3.58
C LEU A 269 10.97 -15.02 -4.52
N ARG A 270 11.30 -16.24 -4.06
CA ARG A 270 11.92 -17.26 -4.89
C ARG A 270 10.92 -17.93 -5.83
N ASP A 271 9.71 -18.20 -5.34
CA ASP A 271 8.77 -19.13 -5.97
C ASP A 271 7.65 -18.41 -6.74
N LYS A 272 7.38 -17.13 -6.44
CA LYS A 272 6.34 -16.32 -7.10
C LYS A 272 6.96 -15.24 -8.00
N PRO A 273 6.35 -14.92 -9.16
CA PRO A 273 6.78 -13.79 -9.97
C PRO A 273 6.81 -12.50 -9.13
N LEU A 274 7.93 -11.79 -9.16
CA LEU A 274 8.11 -10.57 -8.37
C LEU A 274 7.03 -9.53 -8.66
N ASP A 275 6.59 -9.43 -9.91
CA ASP A 275 5.50 -8.54 -10.35
C ASP A 275 4.19 -8.75 -9.59
N ASN A 276 4.00 -9.93 -9.00
CA ASN A 276 2.78 -10.30 -8.31
C ASN A 276 2.87 -10.17 -6.77
N ILE A 277 3.89 -9.50 -6.26
CA ILE A 277 4.06 -9.25 -4.82
C ILE A 277 4.00 -7.76 -4.55
N VAL A 278 3.13 -7.34 -3.63
CA VAL A 278 2.96 -5.95 -3.20
C VAL A 278 3.33 -5.82 -1.72
N MET A 279 4.13 -4.83 -1.40
CA MET A 279 4.41 -4.46 -0.02
C MET A 279 3.33 -3.49 0.47
N ILE A 280 2.74 -3.80 1.61
CA ILE A 280 1.77 -2.95 2.32
C ILE A 280 2.19 -2.79 3.78
N THR A 281 1.56 -1.89 4.50
CA THR A 281 1.81 -1.78 5.94
C THR A 281 0.72 -2.43 6.79
N ASP A 282 -0.52 -2.34 6.39
CA ASP A 282 -1.66 -2.65 7.26
C ASP A 282 -1.53 -1.91 8.61
N SER A 283 -1.03 -0.67 8.53
CA SER A 283 -0.76 0.15 9.71
C SER A 283 -2.05 0.71 10.29
N LEU A 284 -2.07 0.82 11.61
CA LEU A 284 -3.23 1.23 12.37
C LEU A 284 -3.11 2.67 12.86
N LYS A 285 -4.24 3.28 13.23
CA LYS A 285 -4.32 4.61 13.84
C LYS A 285 -3.22 4.89 14.88
N PRO A 286 -2.91 3.98 15.84
CA PRO A 286 -1.87 4.22 16.85
C PRO A 286 -0.43 4.09 16.32
N THR A 287 -0.20 3.70 15.05
CA THR A 287 1.14 3.63 14.47
C THR A 287 1.82 4.99 14.56
N ARG A 288 3.00 5.04 15.23
CA ARG A 288 3.74 6.29 15.52
C ARG A 288 2.95 7.34 16.33
N GLN A 289 1.85 6.99 16.96
CA GLN A 289 1.15 7.89 17.85
C GLN A 289 2.03 8.26 19.05
N ARG A 290 2.04 9.53 19.42
CA ARG A 290 2.77 10.05 20.58
C ARG A 290 1.81 10.29 21.74
N GLY A 291 1.80 9.33 22.70
CA GLY A 291 0.95 9.42 23.90
C GLY A 291 -0.53 9.12 23.64
N GLY A 292 -1.32 9.16 24.72
CA GLY A 292 -2.75 8.83 24.69
C GLY A 292 -3.05 7.33 24.70
N SER A 293 -4.34 7.01 24.67
CA SER A 293 -4.81 5.63 24.57
C SER A 293 -4.61 5.10 23.16
N LEU A 294 -4.09 3.88 23.05
CA LEU A 294 -3.96 3.21 21.77
C LEU A 294 -5.26 2.44 21.49
N THR A 295 -5.91 2.75 20.39
CA THR A 295 -7.13 2.06 19.91
C THR A 295 -7.04 1.85 18.41
N ALA A 296 -7.64 0.77 17.92
CA ALA A 296 -7.83 0.50 16.50
C ALA A 296 -9.20 -0.15 16.31
N ASN A 297 -9.99 0.37 15.38
CA ASN A 297 -11.38 -0.05 15.11
C ASN A 297 -12.22 -0.20 16.40
N GLY A 298 -12.08 0.75 17.33
CA GLY A 298 -12.75 0.73 18.65
C GLY A 298 -12.16 -0.25 19.67
N VAL A 299 -11.19 -1.09 19.30
CA VAL A 299 -10.56 -2.07 20.19
C VAL A 299 -9.36 -1.44 20.88
N PRO A 300 -9.28 -1.49 22.24
CA PRO A 300 -8.09 -1.09 22.96
C PRO A 300 -6.87 -1.91 22.51
N ALA A 301 -5.79 -1.22 22.15
CA ALA A 301 -4.59 -1.81 21.58
C ALA A 301 -3.39 -1.71 22.52
N THR A 302 -2.45 -2.62 22.37
CA THR A 302 -1.13 -2.56 22.99
C THR A 302 -0.08 -2.85 21.90
N LEU A 303 0.98 -2.04 21.86
CA LEU A 303 2.11 -2.31 20.98
C LEU A 303 2.92 -3.46 21.58
N GLY A 304 2.95 -4.58 20.85
CA GLY A 304 3.76 -5.74 21.23
C GLY A 304 5.26 -5.45 21.09
N PRO A 305 6.12 -6.25 21.74
CA PRO A 305 7.58 -6.08 21.69
C PRO A 305 8.14 -6.21 20.26
N ASN A 306 7.40 -6.84 19.37
CA ASN A 306 7.77 -7.08 17.98
C ASN A 306 7.29 -5.98 17.03
N GLY A 307 6.62 -4.92 17.53
CA GLY A 307 6.15 -3.81 16.70
C GLY A 307 4.77 -4.00 16.06
N ALA A 308 4.11 -5.15 16.26
CA ALA A 308 2.72 -5.35 15.88
C ALA A 308 1.77 -4.94 17.01
N PHE A 309 0.57 -4.49 16.67
CA PHE A 309 -0.47 -4.22 17.65
C PHE A 309 -1.27 -5.48 17.97
N VAL A 310 -1.51 -5.70 19.25
CA VAL A 310 -2.37 -6.77 19.76
C VAL A 310 -3.52 -6.17 20.58
N ALA A 311 -4.63 -6.89 20.64
CA ALA A 311 -5.72 -6.49 21.52
C ALA A 311 -5.24 -6.48 22.97
N LYS A 312 -5.60 -5.43 23.72
CA LYS A 312 -5.14 -5.26 25.11
C LYS A 312 -5.56 -6.39 26.03
N ASP A 313 -6.77 -6.90 25.82
CA ASP A 313 -7.37 -7.96 26.64
C ASP A 313 -7.10 -9.38 26.10
N ASP A 314 -6.55 -9.49 24.86
CA ASP A 314 -6.11 -10.75 24.25
C ASP A 314 -4.80 -10.55 23.47
N PRO A 315 -3.64 -10.70 24.11
CA PRO A 315 -2.34 -10.53 23.44
C PRO A 315 -2.04 -11.54 22.31
N THR A 316 -2.89 -12.55 22.14
CA THR A 316 -2.75 -13.51 21.03
C THR A 316 -3.46 -13.04 19.75
N LEU A 317 -4.36 -12.05 19.87
CA LEU A 317 -5.07 -11.46 18.76
C LEU A 317 -4.27 -10.29 18.19
N PHE A 318 -3.62 -10.51 17.04
CA PHE A 318 -3.04 -9.45 16.23
C PHE A 318 -4.16 -8.63 15.59
N ILE A 319 -4.09 -7.32 15.73
CA ILE A 319 -5.10 -6.38 15.20
C ILE A 319 -4.58 -5.52 14.07
N GLY A 320 -3.31 -5.68 13.71
CA GLY A 320 -2.61 -5.03 12.59
C GLY A 320 -1.21 -4.58 12.97
N SER A 321 -0.53 -3.91 12.06
CA SER A 321 0.87 -3.59 12.22
C SER A 321 1.13 -2.18 12.76
N GLY A 322 2.31 -2.01 13.38
CA GLY A 322 2.91 -0.70 13.66
C GLY A 322 3.94 -0.29 12.59
N LEU A 323 3.92 -0.96 11.44
CA LEU A 323 4.88 -0.79 10.37
C LEU A 323 4.70 0.54 9.64
N THR A 324 5.79 1.09 9.13
CA THR A 324 5.77 2.13 8.09
C THR A 324 6.41 1.57 6.82
N MET A 325 6.02 2.09 5.64
CA MET A 325 6.61 1.63 4.37
C MET A 325 8.13 1.71 4.36
N LEU A 326 8.71 2.79 4.89
CA LEU A 326 10.16 2.95 4.97
C LEU A 326 10.81 1.90 5.89
N GLN A 327 10.15 1.51 6.96
CA GLN A 327 10.64 0.42 7.81
C GLN A 327 10.50 -0.93 7.10
N GLY A 328 9.39 -1.18 6.42
CA GLY A 328 9.20 -2.38 5.60
C GLY A 328 10.27 -2.53 4.51
N LEU A 329 10.59 -1.41 3.83
CA LEU A 329 11.67 -1.36 2.84
C LEU A 329 13.02 -1.78 3.46
N ARG A 330 13.37 -1.26 4.64
CA ARG A 330 14.59 -1.64 5.36
C ARG A 330 14.59 -3.11 5.75
N ASN A 331 13.48 -3.59 6.32
CA ASN A 331 13.35 -4.98 6.76
C ASN A 331 13.63 -5.96 5.60
N VAL A 332 13.02 -5.74 4.43
CA VAL A 332 13.24 -6.66 3.30
C VAL A 332 14.66 -6.57 2.76
N ILE A 333 15.30 -5.39 2.80
CA ILE A 333 16.71 -5.23 2.41
C ILE A 333 17.63 -5.91 3.43
N ASP A 334 17.35 -5.80 4.73
CA ASP A 334 18.06 -6.52 5.80
C ASP A 334 17.89 -8.04 5.68
N TRP A 335 16.78 -8.49 5.05
CA TRP A 335 16.57 -9.89 4.67
C TRP A 335 17.21 -10.25 3.33
N GLU A 336 18.16 -9.45 2.83
CA GLU A 336 18.94 -9.68 1.62
C GLU A 336 18.14 -9.58 0.30
N VAL A 337 16.99 -8.91 0.33
CA VAL A 337 16.24 -8.59 -0.89
C VAL A 337 16.93 -7.40 -1.58
N PRO A 338 17.25 -7.48 -2.90
CA PRO A 338 17.81 -6.36 -3.62
C PRO A 338 16.91 -5.12 -3.57
N ILE A 339 17.50 -3.92 -3.43
CA ILE A 339 16.73 -2.68 -3.32
C ILE A 339 15.79 -2.46 -4.51
N GLU A 340 16.20 -2.83 -5.72
CA GLU A 340 15.37 -2.75 -6.92
C GLU A 340 14.10 -3.60 -6.81
N HIS A 341 14.18 -4.78 -6.19
CA HIS A 341 13.01 -5.65 -5.94
C HIS A 341 12.13 -5.05 -4.83
N ALA A 342 12.71 -4.53 -3.76
CA ALA A 342 11.98 -3.89 -2.68
C ALA A 342 11.20 -2.64 -3.17
N ILE A 343 11.81 -1.83 -4.03
CA ILE A 343 11.16 -0.68 -4.67
C ILE A 343 10.08 -1.14 -5.66
N GLN A 344 10.33 -2.21 -6.42
CA GLN A 344 9.30 -2.76 -7.30
C GLN A 344 8.05 -3.17 -6.52
N MET A 345 8.19 -3.88 -5.40
CA MET A 345 7.07 -4.29 -4.54
C MET A 345 6.35 -3.11 -3.87
N SER A 346 7.06 -2.03 -3.54
CA SER A 346 6.50 -0.90 -2.79
C SER A 346 6.03 0.27 -3.67
N SER A 347 6.26 0.22 -4.98
CA SER A 347 5.95 1.33 -5.88
C SER A 347 5.42 0.86 -7.23
N THR A 348 6.21 0.11 -8.00
CA THR A 348 5.87 -0.29 -9.38
C THR A 348 4.70 -1.26 -9.43
N ASN A 349 4.71 -2.29 -8.58
CA ASN A 349 3.67 -3.31 -8.59
C ASN A 349 2.30 -2.76 -8.18
N PRO A 350 2.14 -2.02 -7.06
CA PRO A 350 0.85 -1.41 -6.75
C PRO A 350 0.39 -0.45 -7.85
N ALA A 351 1.29 0.36 -8.43
CA ALA A 351 0.90 1.24 -9.54
C ALA A 351 0.36 0.47 -10.74
N ARG A 352 0.99 -0.66 -11.11
CA ARG A 352 0.54 -1.51 -12.21
C ARG A 352 -0.80 -2.19 -11.91
N ILE A 353 -0.96 -2.76 -10.72
CA ILE A 353 -2.15 -3.51 -10.33
C ILE A 353 -3.39 -2.61 -10.33
N TYR A 354 -3.25 -1.38 -9.84
CA TYR A 354 -4.34 -0.42 -9.76
C TYR A 354 -4.43 0.53 -10.97
N GLY A 355 -3.69 0.26 -12.05
CA GLY A 355 -3.81 0.99 -13.33
C GLY A 355 -3.24 2.41 -13.31
N LEU A 356 -2.31 2.72 -12.44
CA LEU A 356 -1.69 4.04 -12.28
C LEU A 356 -0.55 4.25 -13.29
N SER A 357 -0.88 4.46 -14.55
CA SER A 357 0.04 4.35 -15.69
C SER A 357 1.23 5.34 -15.69
N LYS A 358 1.18 6.44 -14.92
CA LYS A 358 2.24 7.46 -14.85
C LYS A 358 2.95 7.52 -13.50
N MET A 359 2.73 6.55 -12.65
CA MET A 359 3.28 6.46 -11.29
C MET A 359 4.12 5.19 -11.10
N GLY A 360 4.80 5.10 -9.99
CA GLY A 360 5.51 3.90 -9.55
C GLY A 360 6.82 3.59 -10.27
N MET A 361 7.24 4.42 -11.23
CA MET A 361 8.48 4.24 -11.97
C MET A 361 9.16 5.57 -12.32
N LEU A 362 10.48 5.61 -12.26
CA LEU A 362 11.26 6.73 -12.77
C LEU A 362 11.51 6.56 -14.28
N ILE A 363 10.63 7.13 -15.08
CA ILE A 363 10.69 7.13 -16.55
C ILE A 363 10.37 8.55 -17.03
N PRO A 364 11.12 9.11 -18.02
CA PRO A 364 10.77 10.41 -18.59
C PRO A 364 9.31 10.48 -19.06
N GLY A 365 8.61 11.54 -18.64
CA GLY A 365 7.19 11.75 -18.90
C GLY A 365 6.25 11.25 -17.79
N ASN A 366 6.73 10.45 -16.83
CA ASN A 366 5.97 10.09 -15.65
C ASN A 366 5.93 11.24 -14.64
N ILE A 367 4.96 11.18 -13.72
CA ILE A 367 4.84 12.07 -12.58
C ILE A 367 6.10 11.94 -11.71
N ALA A 368 6.68 13.05 -11.28
CA ALA A 368 7.86 13.05 -10.44
C ALA A 368 7.49 12.89 -8.95
N ASP A 369 6.95 11.72 -8.62
CA ASP A 369 6.85 11.22 -7.26
C ASP A 369 8.16 10.50 -6.95
N ILE A 370 9.05 11.15 -6.19
CA ILE A 370 10.43 10.69 -6.00
C ILE A 370 10.79 10.68 -4.53
N LEU A 371 11.31 9.55 -4.07
CA LEU A 371 11.89 9.41 -2.75
C LEU A 371 13.42 9.38 -2.86
N VAL A 372 14.09 10.29 -2.16
CA VAL A 372 15.55 10.31 -2.06
C VAL A 372 15.96 9.73 -0.71
N LEU A 373 16.79 8.71 -0.75
CA LEU A 373 17.33 8.03 0.44
C LEU A 373 18.85 8.19 0.48
N ASP A 374 19.40 8.31 1.68
CA ASP A 374 20.85 8.19 1.88
C ASP A 374 21.30 6.71 1.78
N LYS A 375 22.62 6.47 1.95
CA LYS A 375 23.21 5.12 1.92
C LYS A 375 22.72 4.19 3.03
N ASN A 376 22.18 4.76 4.12
CA ASN A 376 21.60 4.03 5.26
C ASN A 376 20.07 3.93 5.15
N LEU A 377 19.50 4.22 3.97
CA LEU A 377 18.07 4.20 3.69
C LEU A 377 17.28 5.17 4.59
N GLN A 378 17.91 6.30 5.02
CA GLN A 378 17.18 7.38 5.67
C GLN A 378 16.66 8.33 4.61
N MET A 379 15.42 8.80 4.78
CA MET A 379 14.82 9.75 3.85
C MET A 379 15.53 11.09 3.91
N LYS A 380 16.03 11.55 2.76
CA LYS A 380 16.60 12.88 2.52
C LYS A 380 15.57 13.85 1.93
N ALA A 381 14.73 13.36 1.02
CA ALA A 381 13.66 14.16 0.43
C ALA A 381 12.52 13.31 -0.10
N LEU A 382 11.34 13.93 -0.18
CA LEU A 382 10.19 13.38 -0.87
C LEU A 382 9.59 14.45 -1.79
N PHE A 383 9.47 14.10 -3.07
CA PHE A 383 8.76 14.88 -4.07
C PHE A 383 7.43 14.20 -4.40
N ILE A 384 6.39 15.01 -4.55
CA ILE A 384 5.06 14.58 -5.01
C ILE A 384 4.61 15.59 -6.07
N ASP A 385 4.19 15.11 -7.25
CA ASP A 385 3.89 15.95 -8.41
C ASP A 385 5.04 16.92 -8.76
N GLY A 386 6.28 16.50 -8.55
CA GLY A 386 7.48 17.33 -8.75
C GLY A 386 7.68 18.43 -7.71
N ASN A 387 6.85 18.54 -6.71
CA ASN A 387 7.01 19.50 -5.61
C ASN A 387 7.76 18.84 -4.45
N LEU A 388 8.73 19.55 -3.89
CA LEU A 388 9.47 19.11 -2.72
C LEU A 388 8.58 19.21 -1.47
N ILE A 389 8.06 18.09 -1.00
CA ILE A 389 7.13 18.02 0.14
C ILE A 389 7.89 17.85 1.46
N ARG A 390 8.99 17.10 1.43
CA ARG A 390 9.88 16.94 2.59
C ARG A 390 11.32 17.14 2.16
N ASP A 391 12.00 18.01 2.91
CA ASP A 391 13.42 18.36 2.71
C ASP A 391 14.20 18.06 3.99
N ARG A 392 15.19 17.20 3.89
CA ARG A 392 16.12 16.81 4.96
C ARG A 392 17.55 16.71 4.40
N PHE A 393 17.87 17.52 3.40
CA PHE A 393 19.24 17.57 2.83
C PHE A 393 20.24 18.22 3.76
N SER A 394 19.80 18.98 4.76
CA SER A 394 20.64 19.64 5.76
C SER A 394 21.13 18.70 6.87
#